data_cd7549b7196c3a209ff82d10410a9b71
#
_entry.id   cd7549b7196c3a209ff82d10410a9b71
#
_cell.length_a   1.000
_cell.length_b   1.000
_cell.length_c   1.000
_cell.angle_alpha   90.00
_cell.angle_beta   90.00
_cell.angle_gamma   90.00
#
_symmetry.space_group_name_H-M   'P 1'
#
loop_
_entity.id
_entity.type
_entity.pdbx_description
1 polymer ?
#
loop_
_entity_poly.entity_id
_entity_poly.type
_entity_poly.pdbx_seq_one_letter_code
_entity_poly.pdbx_strand_id
1 'polypeptide(L)'
;MVSIQLELLKFGWMTTKDFFYLNRPDLKNTEIGDIQERLDFRKEKGCKPFKWFLENVYPQKYVPDDPTYVLGYGRIINPKSGNCIDTLQNEEKDEYDLGFYPCHSFSSASQFFSFSRKGEIRGEESCATIDLGEMRTHKVRMTPCNGLSIQKWEYVGNRFIHKDTRLCLEGIVGGEFLRSAPCKISSSQLWILENDYEES
;
A
#
# COMPACT_ATOMS: atom_id res chain seq x y z
N MET A 1 -3.15 -25.16 3.38
CA MET A 1 -2.37 -23.98 2.99
C MET A 1 -2.41 -22.86 4.04
N VAL A 2 -3.56 -22.50 4.59
CA VAL A 2 -3.70 -21.44 5.63
C VAL A 2 -2.87 -21.72 6.90
N SER A 3 -2.81 -22.97 7.35
CA SER A 3 -2.02 -23.39 8.53
C SER A 3 -0.52 -23.09 8.38
N ILE A 4 0.05 -23.30 7.18
CA ILE A 4 1.47 -23.07 6.91
C ILE A 4 1.81 -21.57 6.96
N GLN A 5 0.93 -20.71 6.48
CA GLN A 5 1.13 -19.26 6.52
C GLN A 5 1.10 -18.72 7.96
N LEU A 6 0.19 -19.20 8.80
CA LEU A 6 0.12 -18.84 10.21
C LEU A 6 1.31 -19.35 11.01
N GLU A 7 1.80 -20.54 10.68
CA GLU A 7 3.03 -21.06 11.27
C GLU A 7 4.23 -20.18 10.90
N LEU A 8 4.40 -19.82 9.64
CA LEU A 8 5.49 -18.93 9.19
C LEU A 8 5.50 -17.59 9.91
N LEU A 9 4.34 -17.03 10.23
CA LEU A 9 4.20 -15.77 10.96
C LEU A 9 4.70 -15.85 12.41
N LYS A 10 4.39 -16.91 13.12
CA LYS A 10 4.94 -17.12 14.48
C LYS A 10 6.44 -17.44 14.43
N PHE A 11 6.95 -18.00 13.33
CA PHE A 11 8.33 -18.45 13.21
C PHE A 11 9.34 -17.38 12.78
N GLY A 12 8.93 -16.38 12.02
CA GLY A 12 9.88 -15.46 11.42
C GLY A 12 9.50 -13.99 11.44
N TRP A 13 8.22 -13.72 11.56
CA TRP A 13 7.62 -12.42 11.32
C TRP A 13 7.15 -11.73 12.60
N MET A 14 7.86 -11.91 13.72
CA MET A 14 7.39 -11.33 14.98
C MET A 14 7.23 -9.81 14.97
N THR A 15 7.96 -9.11 14.10
CA THR A 15 7.84 -7.65 13.90
C THR A 15 6.82 -7.25 12.84
N THR A 16 6.39 -8.18 11.97
CA THR A 16 5.43 -7.94 10.87
C THR A 16 4.10 -8.68 11.09
N LYS A 17 3.91 -9.23 12.29
CA LYS A 17 2.71 -9.99 12.66
C LYS A 17 1.45 -9.13 12.57
N ASP A 18 1.52 -7.90 13.00
CA ASP A 18 0.39 -6.98 13.00
C ASP A 18 0.02 -6.60 11.57
N PHE A 19 1.01 -6.39 10.70
CA PHE A 19 0.80 -6.18 9.27
C PHE A 19 0.10 -7.35 8.58
N PHE A 20 0.48 -8.58 8.89
CA PHE A 20 -0.22 -9.74 8.35
C PHE A 20 -1.68 -9.79 8.80
N TYR A 21 -1.94 -9.59 10.09
CA TYR A 21 -3.32 -9.61 10.60
C TYR A 21 -4.15 -8.41 10.18
N LEU A 22 -3.52 -7.30 9.79
CA LEU A 22 -4.21 -6.20 9.13
C LEU A 22 -4.82 -6.65 7.80
N ASN A 23 -4.05 -7.42 7.02
CA ASN A 23 -4.49 -7.96 5.72
C ASN A 23 -5.32 -9.25 5.84
N ARG A 24 -5.23 -9.97 6.96
CA ARG A 24 -5.93 -11.23 7.22
C ARG A 24 -6.51 -11.26 8.63
N PRO A 25 -7.44 -10.34 8.95
CA PRO A 25 -8.05 -10.27 10.29
C PRO A 25 -8.83 -11.54 10.64
N ASP A 26 -9.34 -12.25 9.63
CA ASP A 26 -10.00 -13.56 9.75
C ASP A 26 -9.10 -14.63 10.40
N LEU A 27 -7.79 -14.51 10.27
CA LEU A 27 -6.83 -15.47 10.80
C LEU A 27 -6.31 -15.13 12.20
N LYS A 28 -6.64 -13.96 12.75
CA LYS A 28 -6.10 -13.48 14.04
C LYS A 28 -6.40 -14.43 15.20
N ASN A 29 -7.58 -15.05 15.19
CA ASN A 29 -8.06 -15.94 16.24
C ASN A 29 -8.07 -17.42 15.82
N THR A 30 -7.43 -17.76 14.69
CA THR A 30 -7.37 -19.14 14.23
C THR A 30 -6.40 -19.95 15.08
N GLU A 31 -6.87 -21.08 15.60
CA GLU A 31 -6.02 -22.06 16.28
C GLU A 31 -5.07 -22.72 15.27
N ILE A 32 -3.80 -22.70 15.56
CA ILE A 32 -2.75 -23.24 14.69
C ILE A 32 -2.06 -24.50 15.23
N GLY A 33 -2.61 -25.03 16.33
CA GLY A 33 -2.05 -26.21 17.00
C GLY A 33 -0.76 -25.93 17.78
N ASP A 34 -0.11 -27.01 18.22
CA ASP A 34 1.15 -26.93 18.94
C ASP A 34 2.31 -26.73 17.94
N ILE A 35 3.07 -25.68 18.14
CA ILE A 35 4.25 -25.34 17.33
C ILE A 35 5.56 -25.38 18.14
N GLN A 36 5.51 -25.88 19.39
CA GLN A 36 6.66 -25.80 20.31
C GLN A 36 7.89 -26.52 19.76
N GLU A 37 7.72 -27.71 19.18
CA GLU A 37 8.80 -28.47 18.57
C GLU A 37 9.55 -27.68 17.49
N ARG A 38 8.79 -26.93 16.65
CA ARG A 38 9.36 -26.09 15.60
C ARG A 38 10.10 -24.88 16.13
N LEU A 39 9.59 -24.28 17.22
CA LEU A 39 10.27 -23.17 17.90
C LEU A 39 11.59 -23.64 18.52
N ASP A 40 11.61 -24.80 19.15
CA ASP A 40 12.79 -25.38 19.75
C ASP A 40 13.83 -25.75 18.71
N PHE A 41 13.41 -26.36 17.60
CA PHE A 41 14.27 -26.64 16.44
C PHE A 41 14.90 -25.35 15.87
N ARG A 42 14.10 -24.30 15.69
CA ARG A 42 14.60 -23.01 15.24
C ARG A 42 15.65 -22.42 16.17
N LYS A 43 15.42 -22.51 17.47
CA LYS A 43 16.35 -22.05 18.51
C LYS A 43 17.65 -22.87 18.48
N GLU A 44 17.53 -24.19 18.42
CA GLU A 44 18.67 -25.12 18.30
C GLU A 44 19.55 -24.80 17.09
N LYS A 45 18.92 -24.52 15.93
CA LYS A 45 19.65 -24.19 14.70
C LYS A 45 20.13 -22.74 14.64
N GLY A 46 19.86 -21.91 15.64
CA GLY A 46 20.27 -20.50 15.65
C GLY A 46 19.69 -19.69 14.48
N CYS A 47 18.46 -20.01 14.04
CA CYS A 47 17.83 -19.34 12.91
C CYS A 47 17.66 -17.83 13.16
N LYS A 48 18.03 -17.03 12.18
CA LYS A 48 17.88 -15.58 12.24
C LYS A 48 16.40 -15.16 12.09
N PRO A 49 15.98 -13.99 12.63
CA PRO A 49 14.65 -13.46 12.40
C PRO A 49 14.45 -13.04 10.94
N PHE A 50 13.19 -12.93 10.50
CA PHE A 50 12.87 -12.53 9.13
C PHE A 50 13.36 -11.12 8.80
N LYS A 51 13.33 -10.21 9.76
CA LYS A 51 13.92 -8.87 9.62
C LYS A 51 15.38 -8.95 9.19
N TRP A 52 16.16 -9.84 9.82
CA TRP A 52 17.56 -10.06 9.42
C TRP A 52 17.69 -10.53 7.96
N PHE A 53 16.76 -11.41 7.51
CA PHE A 53 16.73 -11.84 6.11
C PHE A 53 16.46 -10.67 5.16
N LEU A 54 15.48 -9.82 5.48
CA LEU A 54 15.20 -8.63 4.68
C LEU A 54 16.40 -7.68 4.62
N GLU A 55 17.09 -7.46 5.74
CA GLU A 55 18.21 -6.52 5.82
C GLU A 55 19.50 -7.05 5.17
N ASN A 56 19.74 -8.37 5.17
CA ASN A 56 21.04 -8.94 4.80
C ASN A 56 21.01 -9.82 3.54
N VAL A 57 19.87 -10.39 3.21
CA VAL A 57 19.73 -11.31 2.07
C VAL A 57 18.90 -10.67 0.96
N TYR A 58 17.86 -9.92 1.32
CA TYR A 58 17.00 -9.27 0.34
C TYR A 58 16.74 -7.79 0.68
N PRO A 59 17.79 -6.95 0.78
CA PRO A 59 17.66 -5.56 1.21
C PRO A 59 16.91 -4.66 0.22
N GLN A 60 16.74 -5.10 -1.03
CA GLN A 60 15.96 -4.39 -2.04
C GLN A 60 14.45 -4.64 -1.92
N LYS A 61 14.02 -5.59 -1.08
CA LYS A 61 12.58 -5.83 -0.88
C LYS A 61 11.91 -4.62 -0.25
N TYR A 62 10.92 -4.09 -0.92
CA TYR A 62 10.10 -3.04 -0.35
C TYR A 62 9.20 -3.57 0.77
N VAL A 63 9.20 -2.89 1.89
CA VAL A 63 8.39 -3.23 3.07
C VAL A 63 7.40 -2.12 3.32
N PRO A 64 6.12 -2.32 2.96
CA PRO A 64 5.13 -1.24 2.88
C PRO A 64 4.61 -0.75 4.24
N ASP A 65 4.93 -1.42 5.33
CA ASP A 65 4.54 -1.08 6.70
C ASP A 65 5.71 -0.63 7.59
N ASP A 66 6.92 -0.51 7.04
CA ASP A 66 8.07 -0.05 7.81
C ASP A 66 8.14 1.49 7.81
N PRO A 67 8.01 2.16 8.96
CA PRO A 67 8.04 3.63 9.06
C PRO A 67 9.37 4.23 8.58
N THR A 68 10.43 3.44 8.43
CA THR A 68 11.69 3.88 7.83
C THR A 68 11.52 4.21 6.34
N TYR A 69 10.62 3.51 5.65
CA TYR A 69 10.42 3.65 4.19
C TYR A 69 9.13 4.38 3.82
N VAL A 70 8.11 4.37 4.71
CA VAL A 70 6.80 4.92 4.40
C VAL A 70 6.36 5.97 5.41
N LEU A 71 5.50 6.88 4.97
CA LEU A 71 4.78 7.84 5.80
C LEU A 71 3.45 7.26 6.29
N GLY A 72 2.89 6.33 5.54
CA GLY A 72 1.69 5.60 5.91
C GLY A 72 1.35 4.51 4.91
N TYR A 73 0.39 3.65 5.27
CA TYR A 73 -0.03 2.49 4.48
C TYR A 73 -1.47 2.08 4.76
N GLY A 74 -1.98 1.16 3.97
CA GLY A 74 -3.34 0.65 4.06
C GLY A 74 -4.24 1.20 2.95
N ARG A 75 -5.51 1.40 3.26
CA ARG A 75 -6.44 2.02 2.31
C ARG A 75 -6.20 3.52 2.24
N ILE A 76 -6.28 4.06 1.03
CA ILE A 76 -6.31 5.50 0.81
C ILE A 76 -7.76 5.87 0.50
N ILE A 77 -8.40 6.52 1.44
CA ILE A 77 -9.85 6.68 1.51
C ILE A 77 -10.25 8.10 1.14
N ASN A 78 -11.23 8.25 0.26
CA ASN A 78 -11.92 9.52 0.09
C ASN A 78 -13.08 9.59 1.12
N PRO A 79 -12.98 10.44 2.17
CA PRO A 79 -13.90 10.39 3.30
C PRO A 79 -15.32 10.84 2.93
N LYS A 80 -15.50 11.59 1.85
CA LYS A 80 -16.82 12.07 1.44
C LYS A 80 -17.63 11.02 0.69
N SER A 81 -16.98 10.25 -0.17
CA SER A 81 -17.67 9.22 -0.97
C SER A 81 -17.67 7.85 -0.31
N GLY A 82 -16.73 7.59 0.60
CA GLY A 82 -16.48 6.23 1.11
C GLY A 82 -15.79 5.32 0.10
N ASN A 83 -15.23 5.90 -0.97
CA ASN A 83 -14.47 5.15 -1.95
C ASN A 83 -12.97 5.18 -1.63
N CYS A 84 -12.29 4.14 -2.07
CA CYS A 84 -10.86 3.93 -1.93
C CYS A 84 -10.16 3.93 -3.28
N ILE A 85 -8.86 4.20 -3.26
CA ILE A 85 -7.97 3.82 -4.37
C ILE A 85 -7.99 2.29 -4.50
N ASP A 86 -8.11 1.79 -5.73
CA ASP A 86 -8.27 0.35 -6.00
C ASP A 86 -7.51 -0.06 -7.25
N THR A 87 -6.91 -1.25 -7.23
CA THR A 87 -6.28 -1.84 -8.42
C THR A 87 -7.31 -2.37 -9.41
N LEU A 88 -8.60 -2.48 -9.04
CA LEU A 88 -9.67 -3.12 -9.79
C LEU A 88 -9.30 -4.55 -10.22
N GLN A 89 -8.62 -5.28 -9.33
CA GLN A 89 -8.11 -6.65 -9.52
C GLN A 89 -7.02 -6.81 -10.58
N ASN A 90 -6.42 -5.71 -11.07
CA ASN A 90 -5.24 -5.78 -11.91
C ASN A 90 -4.02 -6.28 -11.12
N GLU A 91 -3.12 -6.96 -11.80
CA GLU A 91 -1.90 -7.50 -11.21
C GLU A 91 -0.79 -6.44 -11.19
N GLU A 92 0.09 -6.52 -10.18
CA GLU A 92 1.23 -5.61 -9.98
C GLU A 92 2.19 -5.49 -11.19
N LYS A 93 2.28 -6.55 -11.99
CA LYS A 93 3.15 -6.58 -13.19
C LYS A 93 2.58 -5.82 -14.39
N ASP A 94 1.27 -5.52 -14.36
CA ASP A 94 0.58 -4.88 -15.47
C ASP A 94 0.57 -3.35 -15.28
N GLU A 95 0.44 -2.65 -16.39
CA GLU A 95 0.15 -1.22 -16.37
C GLU A 95 -1.35 -1.00 -16.55
N TYR A 96 -1.98 -0.29 -15.59
CA TYR A 96 -3.42 -0.09 -15.58
C TYR A 96 -3.82 1.27 -15.06
N ASP A 97 -5.01 1.72 -15.38
CA ASP A 97 -5.60 2.94 -14.83
C ASP A 97 -6.00 2.70 -13.37
N LEU A 98 -5.58 3.58 -12.48
CA LEU A 98 -5.83 3.46 -11.05
C LEU A 98 -7.31 3.71 -10.75
N GLY A 99 -7.94 2.75 -10.10
CA GLY A 99 -9.36 2.71 -9.85
C GLY A 99 -9.84 3.54 -8.66
N PHE A 100 -11.16 3.80 -8.65
CA PHE A 100 -11.86 4.47 -7.57
C PHE A 100 -13.14 3.70 -7.24
N TYR A 101 -13.10 2.88 -6.21
CA TYR A 101 -14.15 1.91 -5.89
C TYR A 101 -14.58 2.00 -4.43
N PRO A 102 -15.83 1.62 -4.06
CA PRO A 102 -16.25 1.58 -2.65
C PRO A 102 -15.26 0.83 -1.78
N CYS A 103 -14.91 1.42 -0.64
CA CYS A 103 -13.98 0.79 0.27
C CYS A 103 -14.53 -0.55 0.77
N HIS A 104 -13.71 -1.59 0.70
CA HIS A 104 -14.07 -2.88 1.26
C HIS A 104 -14.16 -2.78 2.78
N SER A 105 -15.05 -3.59 3.37
CA SER A 105 -15.25 -3.61 4.83
C SER A 105 -14.06 -4.19 5.60
N PHE A 106 -13.16 -4.87 4.90
CA PHE A 106 -11.91 -5.43 5.41
C PHE A 106 -10.76 -5.07 4.48
N SER A 107 -9.54 -5.11 4.99
CA SER A 107 -8.36 -4.89 4.17
C SER A 107 -8.30 -5.92 3.04
N SER A 108 -8.19 -5.46 1.80
CA SER A 108 -8.03 -6.31 0.62
C SER A 108 -6.78 -5.89 -0.13
N ALA A 109 -6.15 -6.85 -0.81
CA ALA A 109 -4.94 -6.59 -1.57
C ALA A 109 -5.16 -5.53 -2.67
N SER A 110 -6.38 -5.46 -3.25
CA SER A 110 -6.70 -4.49 -4.30
C SER A 110 -6.77 -3.04 -3.81
N GLN A 111 -6.96 -2.81 -2.50
CA GLN A 111 -7.05 -1.48 -1.89
C GLN A 111 -5.90 -1.20 -0.91
N PHE A 112 -4.86 -2.04 -0.96
CA PHE A 112 -3.69 -1.86 -0.11
C PHE A 112 -2.60 -1.08 -0.86
N PHE A 113 -2.27 0.09 -0.35
CA PHE A 113 -1.23 0.97 -0.87
C PHE A 113 -0.36 1.49 0.27
N SER A 114 0.78 2.05 -0.08
CA SER A 114 1.61 2.81 0.85
C SER A 114 2.02 4.14 0.24
N PHE A 115 2.25 5.12 1.10
CA PHE A 115 2.85 6.38 0.70
C PHE A 115 4.30 6.43 1.19
N SER A 116 5.24 6.31 0.25
CA SER A 116 6.66 6.20 0.59
C SER A 116 7.25 7.56 1.00
N ARG A 117 8.32 7.54 1.82
CA ARG A 117 9.11 8.74 2.14
C ARG A 117 9.79 9.36 0.91
N LYS A 118 9.83 8.64 -0.21
CA LYS A 118 10.27 9.17 -1.51
C LYS A 118 9.15 9.89 -2.27
N GLY A 119 7.95 9.98 -1.71
CA GLY A 119 6.79 10.64 -2.30
C GLY A 119 6.10 9.78 -3.37
N GLU A 120 6.00 8.49 -3.18
CA GLU A 120 5.34 7.59 -4.11
C GLU A 120 4.08 7.00 -3.48
N ILE A 121 2.94 7.10 -4.16
CA ILE A 121 1.77 6.26 -3.87
C ILE A 121 2.03 4.95 -4.58
N ARG A 122 2.17 3.86 -3.84
CA ARG A 122 2.64 2.62 -4.44
C ARG A 122 2.00 1.36 -3.88
N GLY A 123 1.93 0.35 -4.74
CA GLY A 123 1.82 -1.05 -4.36
C GLY A 123 3.19 -1.60 -3.95
N GLU A 124 3.44 -2.86 -4.23
CA GLU A 124 4.75 -3.46 -3.95
C GLU A 124 5.80 -3.06 -5.00
N GLU A 125 5.49 -3.21 -6.29
CA GLU A 125 6.39 -2.96 -7.41
C GLU A 125 5.92 -1.81 -8.32
N SER A 126 4.65 -1.42 -8.25
CA SER A 126 4.03 -0.39 -9.07
C SER A 126 3.82 0.92 -8.31
N CYS A 127 3.87 2.04 -9.03
CA CYS A 127 3.73 3.40 -8.52
C CYS A 127 2.69 4.20 -9.31
N ALA A 128 1.89 5.01 -8.61
CA ALA A 128 0.93 5.90 -9.23
C ALA A 128 1.64 6.97 -10.06
N THR A 129 1.42 6.92 -11.35
CA THR A 129 2.07 7.69 -12.39
C THR A 129 1.07 8.64 -13.06
N ILE A 130 1.44 9.90 -13.18
CA ILE A 130 0.63 10.87 -13.90
C ILE A 130 0.85 10.71 -15.42
N ASP A 131 -0.24 10.67 -16.16
CA ASP A 131 -0.18 10.68 -17.64
C ASP A 131 -0.01 12.11 -18.16
N LEU A 132 1.15 12.38 -18.76
CA LEU A 132 1.48 13.65 -19.41
C LEU A 132 1.34 13.57 -20.94
N GLY A 133 0.79 12.50 -21.49
CA GLY A 133 0.64 12.26 -22.92
C GLY A 133 -0.21 13.30 -23.64
N GLU A 134 -0.10 13.34 -24.98
CA GLU A 134 -0.77 14.32 -25.85
C GLU A 134 -2.29 14.31 -25.71
N MET A 135 -2.88 13.17 -25.44
CA MET A 135 -4.34 13.03 -25.25
C MET A 135 -4.84 13.57 -23.91
N ARG A 136 -3.93 13.95 -22.99
CA ARG A 136 -4.23 14.54 -21.69
C ARG A 136 -5.46 13.92 -21.02
N THR A 137 -5.49 12.60 -20.96
CA THR A 137 -6.62 11.89 -20.31
C THR A 137 -6.70 12.25 -18.84
N HIS A 138 -5.62 12.84 -18.31
CA HIS A 138 -5.44 13.16 -16.89
C HIS A 138 -5.64 11.96 -15.96
N LYS A 139 -5.69 10.75 -16.50
CA LYS A 139 -5.77 9.54 -15.69
C LYS A 139 -4.48 9.35 -14.91
N VAL A 140 -4.61 8.77 -13.72
CA VAL A 140 -3.47 8.28 -12.97
C VAL A 140 -3.38 6.78 -13.18
N ARG A 141 -2.20 6.30 -13.53
CA ARG A 141 -1.96 4.91 -13.86
C ARG A 141 -0.98 4.28 -12.87
N MET A 142 -1.11 2.99 -12.64
CA MET A 142 -0.06 2.21 -12.00
C MET A 142 0.92 1.72 -13.05
N THR A 143 2.20 2.00 -12.85
CA THR A 143 3.29 1.54 -13.71
C THR A 143 4.47 1.11 -12.83
N PRO A 144 5.42 0.29 -13.32
CA PRO A 144 6.58 -0.09 -12.53
C PRO A 144 7.27 1.11 -11.88
N CYS A 145 7.60 1.00 -10.59
CA CYS A 145 8.30 2.06 -9.87
C CYS A 145 9.70 2.26 -10.46
N ASN A 146 9.97 3.45 -10.99
CA ASN A 146 11.23 3.79 -11.66
C ASN A 146 11.93 5.02 -11.05
N GLY A 147 11.28 5.65 -10.05
CA GLY A 147 11.81 6.83 -9.36
C GLY A 147 11.73 8.14 -10.14
N LEU A 148 11.15 8.15 -11.34
CA LEU A 148 10.99 9.36 -12.14
C LEU A 148 10.03 10.35 -11.49
N SER A 149 10.14 11.62 -11.86
CA SER A 149 9.35 12.71 -11.29
C SER A 149 7.85 12.56 -11.54
N ILE A 150 7.45 11.90 -12.63
CA ILE A 150 6.04 11.60 -12.95
C ILE A 150 5.36 10.67 -11.92
N GLN A 151 6.12 10.07 -11.01
CA GLN A 151 5.65 9.23 -9.91
C GLN A 151 5.75 9.91 -8.54
N LYS A 152 6.09 11.21 -8.49
CA LYS A 152 6.36 11.90 -7.22
C LYS A 152 5.21 12.79 -6.80
N TRP A 153 4.72 12.49 -5.62
CA TRP A 153 3.58 13.16 -4.98
C TRP A 153 4.01 13.77 -3.63
N GLU A 154 3.31 14.77 -3.20
CA GLU A 154 3.34 15.32 -1.86
C GLU A 154 1.98 15.07 -1.20
N TYR A 155 1.97 14.72 0.09
CA TYR A 155 0.76 14.60 0.87
C TYR A 155 0.66 15.79 1.82
N VAL A 156 -0.20 16.74 1.52
CA VAL A 156 -0.33 18.00 2.26
C VAL A 156 -1.81 18.38 2.41
N GLY A 157 -2.24 18.60 3.63
CA GLY A 157 -3.63 18.98 3.92
C GLY A 157 -4.64 17.96 3.38
N ASN A 158 -4.35 16.69 3.58
CA ASN A 158 -5.15 15.56 3.11
C ASN A 158 -5.32 15.52 1.59
N ARG A 159 -4.34 16.00 0.83
CA ARG A 159 -4.32 15.94 -0.64
C ARG A 159 -3.02 15.35 -1.14
N PHE A 160 -3.12 14.49 -2.14
CA PHE A 160 -1.97 14.10 -2.92
C PHE A 160 -1.79 15.08 -4.08
N ILE A 161 -0.66 15.77 -4.08
CA ILE A 161 -0.31 16.81 -5.06
C ILE A 161 0.90 16.31 -5.83
N HIS A 162 0.79 16.21 -7.15
CA HIS A 162 1.93 15.83 -7.98
C HIS A 162 3.00 16.93 -7.98
N LYS A 163 4.26 16.56 -7.70
CA LYS A 163 5.33 17.53 -7.40
C LYS A 163 5.58 18.51 -8.55
N ASP A 164 5.71 18.01 -9.77
CA ASP A 164 6.09 18.84 -10.92
C ASP A 164 4.92 19.63 -11.51
N THR A 165 3.76 18.97 -11.70
CA THR A 165 2.61 19.59 -12.35
C THR A 165 1.73 20.39 -11.40
N ARG A 166 1.88 20.19 -10.09
CA ARG A 166 1.03 20.76 -9.04
C ARG A 166 -0.45 20.42 -9.17
N LEU A 167 -0.76 19.32 -9.90
CA LEU A 167 -2.11 18.78 -9.99
C LEU A 167 -2.42 17.90 -8.78
N CYS A 168 -3.67 17.89 -8.36
CA CYS A 168 -4.19 17.06 -7.28
C CYS A 168 -4.77 15.75 -7.79
N LEU A 169 -4.58 14.67 -7.03
CA LEU A 169 -5.28 13.41 -7.23
C LEU A 169 -6.77 13.62 -6.97
N GLU A 170 -7.62 13.25 -7.90
CA GLU A 170 -9.07 13.45 -7.83
C GLU A 170 -9.83 12.17 -8.12
N GLY A 171 -10.79 11.82 -7.24
CA GLY A 171 -11.76 10.76 -7.45
C GLY A 171 -13.15 11.33 -7.64
N ILE A 172 -13.82 10.99 -8.75
CA ILE A 172 -15.17 11.48 -9.05
C ILE A 172 -16.17 10.37 -8.73
N VAL A 173 -17.15 10.66 -7.92
CA VAL A 173 -18.24 9.74 -7.60
C VAL A 173 -18.98 9.36 -8.88
N GLY A 174 -19.15 8.07 -9.12
CA GLY A 174 -19.67 7.53 -10.38
C GLY A 174 -18.63 7.38 -11.49
N GLY A 175 -17.41 7.89 -11.29
CA GLY A 175 -16.26 7.56 -12.14
C GLY A 175 -15.57 6.28 -11.66
N GLU A 176 -15.02 5.53 -12.61
CA GLU A 176 -14.32 4.28 -12.33
C GLU A 176 -12.85 4.51 -11.98
N PHE A 177 -12.24 5.56 -12.56
CA PHE A 177 -10.81 5.79 -12.47
C PHE A 177 -10.46 7.12 -11.81
N LEU A 178 -9.28 7.14 -11.19
CA LEU A 178 -8.67 8.33 -10.65
C LEU A 178 -8.04 9.18 -11.75
N ARG A 179 -8.00 10.49 -11.53
CA ARG A 179 -7.37 11.45 -12.42
C ARG A 179 -6.54 12.49 -11.67
N SER A 180 -5.68 13.18 -12.38
CA SER A 180 -5.06 14.41 -11.93
C SER A 180 -5.87 15.63 -12.41
N ALA A 181 -6.07 16.60 -11.53
CA ALA A 181 -6.84 17.82 -11.85
C ALA A 181 -6.25 19.03 -11.14
N PRO A 182 -6.52 20.28 -11.59
CA PRO A 182 -6.15 21.47 -10.84
C PRO A 182 -6.65 21.39 -9.40
N CYS A 183 -5.77 21.70 -8.45
CA CYS A 183 -6.12 21.67 -7.03
C CYS A 183 -7.21 22.70 -6.71
N LYS A 184 -8.23 22.27 -6.01
CA LYS A 184 -9.37 23.10 -5.59
C LYS A 184 -9.86 22.67 -4.20
N ILE A 185 -10.65 23.52 -3.56
CA ILE A 185 -11.34 23.15 -2.32
C ILE A 185 -12.52 22.26 -2.69
N SER A 186 -12.26 20.96 -2.77
CA SER A 186 -13.25 19.96 -3.14
C SER A 186 -13.03 18.66 -2.37
N SER A 187 -14.12 18.08 -1.93
CA SER A 187 -14.08 16.76 -1.28
C SER A 187 -13.62 15.63 -2.19
N SER A 188 -13.71 15.80 -3.52
CA SER A 188 -13.20 14.83 -4.50
C SER A 188 -11.66 14.70 -4.49
N GLN A 189 -10.96 15.65 -3.86
CA GLN A 189 -9.50 15.68 -3.78
C GLN A 189 -8.97 15.48 -2.34
N LEU A 190 -9.85 15.10 -1.42
CA LEU A 190 -9.46 14.79 -0.03
C LEU A 190 -9.25 13.29 0.13
N TRP A 191 -8.16 12.96 0.81
CA TRP A 191 -7.72 11.58 1.01
C TRP A 191 -7.26 11.38 2.44
N ILE A 192 -7.56 10.24 3.02
CA ILE A 192 -7.08 9.82 4.34
C ILE A 192 -6.29 8.53 4.15
N LEU A 193 -5.08 8.50 4.68
CA LEU A 193 -4.28 7.30 4.85
C LEU A 193 -4.78 6.54 6.08
N GLU A 194 -5.10 5.26 5.92
CA GLU A 194 -5.67 4.46 7.02
C GLU A 194 -4.72 4.32 8.21
N ASN A 195 -3.44 4.16 7.95
CA ASN A 195 -2.38 4.12 8.97
C ASN A 195 -1.35 5.19 8.63
N ASP A 196 -1.52 6.36 9.17
CA ASP A 196 -0.61 7.50 8.99
C ASP A 196 0.36 7.58 10.18
N TYR A 197 1.67 7.57 9.91
CA TYR A 197 2.70 7.65 10.94
C TYR A 197 3.02 9.08 11.39
N GLU A 198 2.57 10.10 10.67
CA GLU A 198 2.80 11.50 11.03
C GLU A 198 1.68 12.09 11.90
N GLU A 199 0.49 11.46 11.91
CA GLU A 199 -0.64 11.88 12.77
C GLU A 199 -0.70 11.13 14.12
N SER A 200 0.24 10.24 14.41
CA SER A 200 0.24 9.40 15.63
C SER A 200 1.20 9.91 16.72
#